data_41a9723c19b5e27765da15b2e92920dd
#
_entry.id   41a9723c19b5e27765da15b2e92920dd
#
_cell.length_a   1.000
_cell.length_b   1.000
_cell.length_c   1.000
_cell.angle_alpha   90.00
_cell.angle_beta   90.00
_cell.angle_gamma   90.00
#
_symmetry.space_group_name_H-M   'P 1'
#
loop_
_entity.id
_entity.type
_entity.pdbx_description
1 polymer ?
#
loop_
_entity_poly.entity_id
_entity_poly.type
_entity_poly.pdbx_seq_one_letter_code
_entity_poly.pdbx_strand_id
1 'polypeptide(L)'
;MMENIEAEVFSDPFPHVIFHNFYNRHELDLIWEELDFYTKPGKFLEAKDFGGVVDRTNSHALLLDDIYVDKHRKLSNILTVNRKVFDSSVLDLFSVIHDCCSIAKNSDWDCTKVRYYHDGEYYEPHTDRSMQFLAFSYFHKEPKVFSGGELIFPKYNYSFDCPNNSLIMMPGWVEHGVSEVSIKDSDYFEGHGRYSITSFFGNKHP
;
A
#
# COMPACT_ATOMS: atom_id res chain seq x y z
N MET A 1 -6.08 -21.95 -7.02
CA MET A 1 -4.65 -22.06 -7.36
C MET A 1 -4.09 -20.66 -7.40
N MET A 2 -3.03 -20.37 -6.66
CA MET A 2 -2.29 -19.09 -6.78
C MET A 2 -1.50 -19.17 -8.10
N GLU A 3 -2.14 -18.77 -9.20
CA GLU A 3 -1.49 -18.75 -10.51
C GLU A 3 -0.46 -17.62 -10.54
N ASN A 4 0.82 -18.00 -10.63
CA ASN A 4 1.97 -17.11 -10.90
C ASN A 4 2.33 -16.03 -9.86
N ILE A 5 1.99 -16.18 -8.57
CA ILE A 5 2.53 -15.31 -7.54
C ILE A 5 3.96 -15.76 -7.25
N GLU A 6 4.92 -14.86 -7.52
CA GLU A 6 6.32 -15.04 -7.14
C GLU A 6 6.56 -14.29 -5.82
N ALA A 7 7.25 -14.93 -4.87
CA ALA A 7 7.56 -14.33 -3.59
C ALA A 7 9.08 -14.36 -3.33
N GLU A 8 9.61 -13.23 -2.89
CA GLU A 8 10.99 -13.07 -2.46
C GLU A 8 11.01 -12.72 -0.97
N VAL A 9 11.79 -13.45 -0.18
CA VAL A 9 11.86 -13.35 1.28
C VAL A 9 13.21 -12.82 1.70
N PHE A 10 13.24 -11.76 2.50
CA PHE A 10 14.45 -11.07 2.91
C PHE A 10 14.52 -10.91 4.43
N SER A 11 15.64 -11.28 5.06
CA SER A 11 15.95 -10.97 6.46
C SER A 11 16.73 -9.65 6.60
N ASP A 12 17.49 -9.27 5.58
CA ASP A 12 18.31 -8.07 5.51
C ASP A 12 17.82 -7.12 4.39
N PRO A 13 17.95 -5.80 4.58
CA PRO A 13 18.45 -5.06 5.74
C PRO A 13 17.43 -4.96 6.90
N PHE A 14 16.22 -5.44 6.70
CA PHE A 14 15.13 -5.64 7.66
C PHE A 14 14.24 -6.77 7.15
N PRO A 15 13.50 -7.46 8.02
CA PRO A 15 12.63 -8.55 7.57
C PRO A 15 11.50 -8.01 6.70
N HIS A 16 11.41 -8.50 5.45
CA HIS A 16 10.32 -8.18 4.53
C HIS A 16 10.10 -9.30 3.51
N VAL A 17 8.94 -9.31 2.91
CA VAL A 17 8.60 -10.17 1.77
C VAL A 17 8.04 -9.31 0.65
N ILE A 18 8.46 -9.60 -0.58
CA ILE A 18 7.95 -8.98 -1.79
C ILE A 18 7.21 -10.05 -2.58
N PHE A 19 6.00 -9.72 -3.01
CA PHE A 19 5.22 -10.53 -3.92
C PHE A 19 5.09 -9.80 -5.26
N HIS A 20 5.33 -10.51 -6.35
CA HIS A 20 5.10 -10.05 -7.72
C HIS A 20 3.84 -10.71 -8.27
N ASN A 21 3.11 -10.00 -9.12
CA ASN A 21 1.83 -10.46 -9.69
C ASN A 21 0.84 -10.93 -8.61
N PHE A 22 0.74 -10.14 -7.51
CA PHE A 22 0.01 -10.55 -6.32
C PHE A 22 -1.49 -10.75 -6.58
N TYR A 23 -2.09 -9.87 -7.37
CA TYR A 23 -3.50 -9.97 -7.74
C TYR A 23 -3.66 -10.59 -9.13
N ASN A 24 -4.63 -11.48 -9.27
CA ASN A 24 -4.99 -12.04 -10.57
C ASN A 24 -5.75 -11.02 -11.43
N ARG A 25 -6.01 -11.34 -12.70
CA ARG A 25 -6.65 -10.43 -13.64
C ARG A 25 -8.00 -9.92 -13.16
N HIS A 26 -8.86 -10.79 -12.64
CA HIS A 26 -10.18 -10.38 -12.15
C HIS A 26 -10.09 -9.47 -10.92
N GLU A 27 -9.18 -9.78 -9.99
CA GLU A 27 -8.90 -8.94 -8.82
C GLU A 27 -8.40 -7.56 -9.24
N LEU A 28 -7.51 -7.50 -10.24
CA LEU A 28 -7.03 -6.23 -10.80
C LEU A 28 -8.13 -5.41 -11.45
N ASP A 29 -9.03 -6.03 -12.21
CA ASP A 29 -10.15 -5.33 -12.83
C ASP A 29 -11.05 -4.68 -11.76
N LEU A 30 -11.33 -5.37 -10.65
CA LEU A 30 -12.09 -4.84 -9.53
C LEU A 30 -11.36 -3.70 -8.79
N ILE A 31 -10.04 -3.82 -8.59
CA ILE A 31 -9.21 -2.78 -7.98
C ILE A 31 -9.22 -1.53 -8.86
N TRP A 32 -9.00 -1.68 -10.15
CA TRP A 32 -8.94 -0.54 -11.08
C TRP A 32 -10.27 0.17 -11.23
N GLU A 33 -11.40 -0.55 -11.21
CA GLU A 33 -12.73 0.07 -11.21
C GLU A 33 -12.88 1.07 -10.05
N GLU A 34 -12.42 0.69 -8.85
CA GLU A 34 -12.53 1.53 -7.66
C GLU A 34 -11.45 2.64 -7.62
N LEU A 35 -10.21 2.37 -8.06
CA LEU A 35 -9.15 3.39 -8.18
C LEU A 35 -9.53 4.48 -9.18
N ASP A 36 -10.06 4.10 -10.36
CA ASP A 36 -10.54 5.06 -11.36
C ASP A 36 -11.73 5.89 -10.84
N PHE A 37 -12.59 5.31 -10.00
CA PHE A 37 -13.65 6.07 -9.34
C PHE A 37 -13.08 7.11 -8.36
N TYR A 38 -12.11 6.73 -7.52
CA TYR A 38 -11.52 7.66 -6.55
C TYR A 38 -10.67 8.76 -7.18
N THR A 39 -10.16 8.55 -8.37
CA THR A 39 -9.38 9.56 -9.10
C THR A 39 -10.26 10.70 -9.67
N LYS A 40 -11.59 10.52 -9.70
CA LYS A 40 -12.50 11.58 -10.16
C LYS A 40 -12.50 12.78 -9.19
N PRO A 41 -12.81 14.01 -9.72
CA PRO A 41 -12.79 15.22 -8.92
C PRO A 41 -13.56 15.10 -7.60
N GLY A 42 -12.98 15.61 -6.52
CA GLY A 42 -13.60 15.68 -5.21
C GLY A 42 -13.74 14.35 -4.46
N LYS A 43 -12.98 13.31 -4.88
CA LYS A 43 -13.00 11.99 -4.22
C LYS A 43 -11.84 11.81 -3.26
N PHE A 44 -10.60 11.93 -3.75
CA PHE A 44 -9.43 11.92 -2.88
C PHE A 44 -9.39 13.17 -2.02
N LEU A 45 -8.90 13.02 -0.80
CA LEU A 45 -8.66 14.08 0.16
C LEU A 45 -7.19 14.49 0.14
N GLU A 46 -6.91 15.78 0.31
CA GLU A 46 -5.56 16.29 0.51
C GLU A 46 -5.02 15.88 1.90
N ALA A 47 -3.70 15.88 2.07
CA ALA A 47 -3.03 15.47 3.30
C ALA A 47 -3.64 16.10 4.58
N LYS A 48 -3.98 17.39 4.53
CA LYS A 48 -4.59 18.12 5.65
C LYS A 48 -5.97 17.59 6.07
N ASP A 49 -6.70 16.97 5.16
CA ASP A 49 -8.09 16.56 5.36
C ASP A 49 -8.22 15.08 5.77
N PHE A 50 -7.17 14.26 5.56
CA PHE A 50 -7.16 12.85 5.99
C PHE A 50 -6.27 12.56 7.20
N GLY A 51 -5.87 13.60 7.95
CA GLY A 51 -5.00 13.46 9.12
C GLY A 51 -3.52 13.24 8.78
N GLY A 52 -3.10 13.49 7.55
CA GLY A 52 -1.68 13.53 7.16
C GLY A 52 -0.98 14.74 7.78
N VAL A 53 0.31 14.57 8.11
CA VAL A 53 1.15 15.70 8.56
C VAL A 53 1.57 16.48 7.33
N VAL A 54 0.96 17.65 7.10
CA VAL A 54 1.13 18.47 5.89
C VAL A 54 2.60 18.79 5.58
N ASP A 55 3.41 18.96 6.62
CA ASP A 55 4.86 19.21 6.46
C ASP A 55 5.65 17.98 6.02
N ARG A 56 5.01 16.79 5.95
CA ARG A 56 5.65 15.51 5.60
C ARG A 56 5.11 14.86 4.35
N THR A 57 3.93 15.23 3.92
CA THR A 57 3.30 14.67 2.71
C THR A 57 2.37 15.68 2.08
N ASN A 58 2.35 15.72 0.76
CA ASN A 58 1.40 16.47 -0.04
C ASN A 58 0.54 15.54 -0.91
N SER A 59 0.62 14.23 -0.67
CA SER A 59 -0.17 13.23 -1.40
C SER A 59 -1.65 13.27 -1.08
N HIS A 60 -2.44 12.65 -1.94
CA HIS A 60 -3.87 12.47 -1.76
C HIS A 60 -4.19 11.06 -1.25
N ALA A 61 -5.17 10.93 -0.37
CA ALA A 61 -5.52 9.64 0.21
C ALA A 61 -7.01 9.52 0.59
N LEU A 62 -7.42 8.29 0.80
CA LEU A 62 -8.69 7.92 1.44
C LEU A 62 -8.44 6.81 2.45
N LEU A 63 -8.98 6.93 3.64
CA LEU A 63 -9.07 5.83 4.59
C LEU A 63 -10.39 5.09 4.32
N LEU A 64 -10.31 3.93 3.68
CA LEU A 64 -11.51 3.22 3.22
C LEU A 64 -12.40 2.76 4.39
N ASP A 65 -11.80 2.48 5.54
CA ASP A 65 -12.52 2.07 6.74
C ASP A 65 -13.36 3.19 7.37
N ASP A 66 -13.07 4.46 7.09
CA ASP A 66 -13.91 5.60 7.48
C ASP A 66 -15.14 5.74 6.55
N ILE A 67 -15.01 5.27 5.30
CA ILE A 67 -16.07 5.34 4.29
C ILE A 67 -16.97 4.10 4.37
N TYR A 68 -16.38 2.92 4.50
CA TYR A 68 -17.05 1.62 4.46
C TYR A 68 -17.01 0.94 5.83
N VAL A 69 -17.84 1.42 6.75
CA VAL A 69 -17.86 0.95 8.14
C VAL A 69 -18.60 -0.39 8.26
N ASP A 70 -18.13 -1.29 9.10
CA ASP A 70 -18.75 -2.57 9.48
C ASP A 70 -19.18 -3.43 8.27
N LYS A 71 -20.48 -3.74 8.20
CA LYS A 71 -21.07 -4.55 7.11
C LYS A 71 -20.92 -3.92 5.72
N HIS A 72 -20.66 -2.61 5.65
CA HIS A 72 -20.51 -1.90 4.39
C HIS A 72 -19.12 -2.11 3.76
N ARG A 73 -18.14 -2.64 4.49
CA ARG A 73 -16.81 -2.98 3.93
C ARG A 73 -16.91 -3.81 2.64
N LYS A 74 -17.89 -4.71 2.54
CA LYS A 74 -18.15 -5.52 1.35
C LYS A 74 -18.60 -4.75 0.10
N LEU A 75 -18.92 -3.46 0.23
CA LEU A 75 -19.28 -2.60 -0.91
C LEU A 75 -18.03 -2.03 -1.60
N SER A 76 -16.85 -2.09 -0.96
CA SER A 76 -15.58 -1.77 -1.59
C SER A 76 -14.97 -3.02 -2.22
N ASN A 77 -14.67 -2.94 -3.50
CA ASN A 77 -13.93 -3.97 -4.22
C ASN A 77 -12.52 -4.14 -3.61
N ILE A 78 -11.85 -3.01 -3.34
CA ILE A 78 -10.50 -2.99 -2.76
C ILE A 78 -10.50 -3.68 -1.40
N LEU A 79 -11.40 -3.32 -0.47
CA LEU A 79 -11.46 -3.96 0.85
C LEU A 79 -11.78 -5.46 0.76
N THR A 80 -12.56 -5.87 -0.23
CA THR A 80 -12.90 -7.28 -0.45
C THR A 80 -11.72 -8.06 -1.00
N VAL A 81 -11.09 -7.57 -2.07
CA VAL A 81 -9.97 -8.24 -2.75
C VAL A 81 -8.71 -8.24 -1.87
N ASN A 82 -8.47 -7.15 -1.15
CA ASN A 82 -7.30 -6.98 -0.31
C ASN A 82 -7.29 -7.93 0.92
N ARG A 83 -8.40 -8.59 1.24
CA ARG A 83 -8.43 -9.67 2.24
C ARG A 83 -7.45 -10.81 1.93
N LYS A 84 -7.03 -10.95 0.69
CA LYS A 84 -5.99 -11.89 0.25
C LYS A 84 -4.67 -11.73 1.01
N VAL A 85 -4.35 -10.54 1.51
CA VAL A 85 -3.16 -10.31 2.35
C VAL A 85 -3.21 -11.12 3.65
N PHE A 86 -4.41 -11.51 4.10
CA PHE A 86 -4.61 -12.36 5.29
C PHE A 86 -4.61 -13.86 5.00
N ASP A 87 -4.43 -14.27 3.76
CA ASP A 87 -4.35 -15.69 3.44
C ASP A 87 -3.18 -16.33 4.19
N SER A 88 -3.41 -17.54 4.72
CA SER A 88 -2.39 -18.24 5.50
C SER A 88 -1.08 -18.41 4.73
N SER A 89 -1.14 -18.65 3.43
CA SER A 89 0.03 -18.75 2.56
C SER A 89 0.87 -17.46 2.50
N VAL A 90 0.24 -16.29 2.61
CA VAL A 90 0.92 -14.98 2.66
C VAL A 90 1.51 -14.74 4.04
N LEU A 91 0.69 -14.91 5.08
CA LEU A 91 1.12 -14.68 6.47
C LEU A 91 2.19 -15.69 6.92
N ASP A 92 2.14 -16.93 6.45
CA ASP A 92 3.14 -17.96 6.75
C ASP A 92 4.52 -17.56 6.22
N LEU A 93 4.60 -17.09 4.98
CA LEU A 93 5.87 -16.62 4.40
C LEU A 93 6.46 -15.45 5.19
N PHE A 94 5.64 -14.46 5.57
CA PHE A 94 6.10 -13.34 6.37
C PHE A 94 6.50 -13.74 7.79
N SER A 95 5.71 -14.59 8.44
CA SER A 95 5.88 -14.95 9.86
C SER A 95 7.16 -15.73 10.17
N VAL A 96 7.74 -16.42 9.18
CA VAL A 96 8.95 -17.26 9.37
C VAL A 96 10.26 -16.51 9.08
N ILE A 97 10.21 -15.27 8.58
CA ILE A 97 11.40 -14.49 8.23
C ILE A 97 12.22 -14.14 9.48
N HIS A 98 11.53 -13.74 10.54
CA HIS A 98 12.13 -13.30 11.78
C HIS A 98 11.10 -13.42 12.93
N ASP A 99 11.56 -13.62 14.16
CA ASP A 99 10.68 -13.78 15.33
C ASP A 99 9.67 -12.64 15.50
N CYS A 100 10.07 -11.39 15.20
CA CYS A 100 9.16 -10.24 15.26
C CYS A 100 8.03 -10.30 14.24
N CYS A 101 8.18 -11.06 13.15
CA CYS A 101 7.16 -11.21 12.11
C CYS A 101 6.10 -12.25 12.48
N SER A 102 6.38 -13.14 13.44
CA SER A 102 5.46 -14.20 13.89
C SER A 102 4.14 -13.64 14.43
N ILE A 103 4.16 -12.40 14.95
CA ILE A 103 3.00 -11.68 15.48
C ILE A 103 1.93 -11.42 14.39
N ALA A 104 2.30 -11.43 13.12
CA ALA A 104 1.37 -11.19 12.00
C ALA A 104 0.17 -12.14 12.02
N LYS A 105 0.37 -13.40 12.45
CA LYS A 105 -0.70 -14.39 12.57
C LYS A 105 -1.73 -14.10 13.66
N ASN A 106 -1.38 -13.22 14.60
CA ASN A 106 -2.23 -12.87 15.75
C ASN A 106 -2.92 -11.51 15.57
N SER A 107 -2.75 -10.86 14.43
CA SER A 107 -3.43 -9.60 14.14
C SER A 107 -4.93 -9.83 13.99
N ASP A 108 -5.73 -9.09 14.74
CA ASP A 108 -7.20 -9.17 14.75
C ASP A 108 -7.87 -7.86 14.33
N TRP A 109 -7.06 -6.88 13.93
CA TRP A 109 -7.49 -5.58 13.44
C TRP A 109 -6.71 -5.16 12.19
N ASP A 110 -7.41 -4.57 11.25
CA ASP A 110 -6.84 -3.96 10.05
C ASP A 110 -7.56 -2.67 9.66
N CYS A 111 -6.84 -1.78 9.00
CA CYS A 111 -7.45 -0.71 8.22
C CYS A 111 -6.69 -0.50 6.90
N THR A 112 -7.39 0.02 5.91
CA THR A 112 -6.87 0.13 4.55
C THR A 112 -6.94 1.57 4.06
N LYS A 113 -5.81 2.09 3.60
CA LYS A 113 -5.68 3.42 3.03
C LYS A 113 -5.29 3.31 1.56
N VAL A 114 -6.01 3.98 0.68
CA VAL A 114 -5.65 4.17 -0.71
C VAL A 114 -4.96 5.53 -0.84
N ARG A 115 -3.81 5.57 -1.52
CA ARG A 115 -3.08 6.80 -1.84
C ARG A 115 -2.89 6.92 -3.33
N TYR A 116 -2.90 8.15 -3.80
CA TYR A 116 -2.51 8.53 -5.15
C TYR A 116 -1.44 9.61 -5.07
N TYR A 117 -0.41 9.46 -5.88
CA TYR A 117 0.68 10.41 -6.02
C TYR A 117 0.77 10.87 -7.47
N HIS A 118 0.77 12.17 -7.65
CA HIS A 118 0.93 12.83 -8.94
C HIS A 118 2.20 13.70 -8.94
N ASP A 119 2.37 14.58 -9.91
CA ASP A 119 3.57 15.39 -10.07
C ASP A 119 3.91 16.22 -8.81
N GLY A 120 5.17 16.14 -8.37
CA GLY A 120 5.67 16.82 -7.17
C GLY A 120 5.19 16.23 -5.84
N GLU A 121 4.43 15.11 -5.83
CA GLU A 121 3.92 14.52 -4.60
C GLU A 121 4.89 13.46 -4.03
N TYR A 122 5.01 13.46 -2.70
CA TYR A 122 5.96 12.65 -1.94
C TYR A 122 5.43 12.31 -0.54
N TYR A 123 6.17 11.48 0.19
CA TYR A 123 5.99 11.29 1.63
C TYR A 123 7.34 11.17 2.33
N GLU A 124 7.60 12.09 3.26
CA GLU A 124 8.81 12.09 4.09
C GLU A 124 8.97 10.79 4.88
N PRO A 125 10.22 10.37 5.15
CA PRO A 125 10.48 9.19 5.95
C PRO A 125 9.85 9.26 7.34
N HIS A 126 9.15 8.18 7.70
CA HIS A 126 8.43 8.03 8.97
C HIS A 126 8.35 6.57 9.39
N THR A 127 7.81 6.32 10.58
CA THR A 127 7.52 4.97 11.08
C THR A 127 6.07 4.88 11.53
N ASP A 128 5.45 3.74 11.32
CA ASP A 128 4.10 3.41 11.78
C ASP A 128 4.16 2.49 13.02
N ARG A 129 4.86 2.94 14.07
CA ARG A 129 5.17 2.12 15.26
C ARG A 129 3.96 1.62 16.03
N SER A 130 2.80 2.24 15.87
CA SER A 130 1.54 1.76 16.43
C SER A 130 1.00 0.52 15.70
N MET A 131 1.54 0.23 14.52
CA MET A 131 1.16 -0.92 13.71
C MET A 131 2.16 -2.05 13.89
N GLN A 132 1.66 -3.29 13.95
CA GLN A 132 2.52 -4.48 14.05
C GLN A 132 3.29 -4.69 12.76
N PHE A 133 2.58 -4.65 11.63
CA PHE A 133 3.16 -4.71 10.30
C PHE A 133 2.29 -3.97 9.29
N LEU A 134 2.85 -3.78 8.12
CA LEU A 134 2.28 -3.07 6.99
C LEU A 134 2.35 -3.94 5.75
N ALA A 135 1.37 -3.81 4.88
CA ALA A 135 1.42 -4.36 3.53
C ALA A 135 1.06 -3.24 2.54
N PHE A 136 1.94 -3.03 1.56
CA PHE A 136 1.76 -2.02 0.52
C PHE A 136 1.64 -2.70 -0.83
N SER A 137 0.50 -2.55 -1.49
CA SER A 137 0.31 -2.95 -2.88
C SER A 137 0.43 -1.74 -3.79
N TYR A 138 1.03 -1.92 -4.97
CA TYR A 138 1.35 -0.84 -5.90
C TYR A 138 0.72 -1.03 -7.26
N PHE A 139 0.22 0.10 -7.81
CA PHE A 139 -0.45 0.11 -9.10
C PHE A 139 -0.11 1.36 -9.89
N HIS A 140 -0.04 1.23 -11.20
CA HIS A 140 -0.01 2.32 -12.16
C HIS A 140 -0.61 1.86 -13.49
N LYS A 141 -1.13 2.80 -14.27
CA LYS A 141 -1.58 2.51 -15.64
C LYS A 141 -0.39 2.24 -16.54
N GLU A 142 -0.58 1.31 -17.47
CA GLU A 142 0.43 1.01 -18.48
C GLU A 142 0.15 1.81 -19.78
N PRO A 143 1.18 2.37 -20.45
CA PRO A 143 2.57 2.37 -19.99
C PRO A 143 2.81 3.30 -18.78
N LYS A 144 3.79 2.96 -17.92
CA LYS A 144 4.22 3.85 -16.83
C LYS A 144 4.80 5.14 -17.42
N VAL A 145 4.20 6.30 -17.08
CA VAL A 145 4.57 7.61 -17.63
C VAL A 145 5.21 8.55 -16.61
N PHE A 146 5.46 8.10 -15.39
CA PHE A 146 6.12 8.85 -14.33
C PHE A 146 7.47 8.23 -13.94
N SER A 147 8.31 9.01 -13.30
CA SER A 147 9.54 8.59 -12.61
C SER A 147 9.45 8.95 -11.14
N GLY A 148 10.34 8.40 -10.32
CA GLY A 148 10.23 8.54 -8.87
C GLY A 148 9.13 7.66 -8.29
N GLY A 149 8.70 7.98 -7.08
CA GLY A 149 7.65 7.25 -6.37
C GLY A 149 8.12 5.92 -5.77
N GLU A 150 9.43 5.70 -5.67
CA GLU A 150 9.99 4.54 -4.98
C GLU A 150 9.60 4.56 -3.49
N LEU A 151 9.39 3.39 -2.90
CA LEU A 151 9.38 3.23 -1.47
C LEU A 151 10.82 3.26 -0.98
N ILE A 152 11.18 4.30 -0.23
CA ILE A 152 12.55 4.55 0.22
C ILE A 152 12.72 4.19 1.69
N PHE A 153 13.90 3.64 2.02
CA PHE A 153 14.32 3.24 3.37
C PHE A 153 15.68 3.88 3.71
N PRO A 154 15.70 5.20 4.04
CA PRO A 154 16.95 5.95 4.15
C PRO A 154 17.93 5.37 5.17
N LYS A 155 17.41 4.89 6.30
CA LYS A 155 18.23 4.26 7.36
C LYS A 155 19.05 3.07 6.86
N TYR A 156 18.57 2.38 5.82
CA TYR A 156 19.15 1.17 5.27
C TYR A 156 19.83 1.38 3.91
N ASN A 157 19.78 2.61 3.38
CA ASN A 157 20.23 2.91 2.02
C ASN A 157 19.63 1.94 0.98
N TYR A 158 18.34 1.68 1.12
CA TYR A 158 17.58 0.74 0.29
C TYR A 158 16.34 1.43 -0.28
N SER A 159 15.94 1.05 -1.49
CA SER A 159 14.70 1.48 -2.12
C SER A 159 14.04 0.32 -2.86
N PHE A 160 12.71 0.40 -2.99
CA PHE A 160 11.90 -0.53 -3.74
C PHE A 160 11.13 0.23 -4.83
N ASP A 161 11.32 -0.18 -6.09
CA ASP A 161 10.80 0.54 -7.27
C ASP A 161 9.27 0.47 -7.44
N CYS A 162 8.60 -0.29 -6.58
CA CYS A 162 7.14 -0.43 -6.59
C CYS A 162 6.58 -0.90 -7.94
N PRO A 163 7.00 -2.07 -8.45
CA PRO A 163 6.48 -2.59 -9.72
C PRO A 163 4.95 -2.72 -9.69
N ASN A 164 4.33 -2.56 -10.86
CA ASN A 164 2.89 -2.72 -11.00
C ASN A 164 2.42 -4.10 -10.53
N ASN A 165 1.33 -4.17 -9.76
CA ASN A 165 0.81 -5.41 -9.17
C ASN A 165 1.81 -6.13 -8.25
N SER A 166 2.67 -5.38 -7.55
CA SER A 166 3.52 -5.91 -6.50
C SER A 166 2.96 -5.59 -5.11
N LEU A 167 3.39 -6.39 -4.12
CA LEU A 167 3.09 -6.14 -2.71
C LEU A 167 4.36 -6.34 -1.89
N ILE A 168 4.66 -5.43 -0.96
CA ILE A 168 5.69 -5.60 0.06
C ILE A 168 5.04 -5.63 1.44
N MET A 169 5.44 -6.62 2.29
CA MET A 169 5.07 -6.67 3.70
C MET A 169 6.29 -6.46 4.57
N MET A 170 6.15 -5.65 5.61
CA MET A 170 7.24 -5.32 6.54
C MET A 170 6.71 -4.93 7.92
N PRO A 171 7.55 -4.97 9.00
CA PRO A 171 7.16 -4.48 10.31
C PRO A 171 6.91 -2.97 10.32
N GLY A 172 5.94 -2.51 11.12
CA GLY A 172 5.57 -1.09 11.21
C GLY A 172 6.65 -0.18 11.81
N TRP A 173 7.67 -0.74 12.49
CA TRP A 173 8.79 0.03 13.02
C TRP A 173 9.87 0.40 11.99
N VAL A 174 9.81 -0.18 10.79
CA VAL A 174 10.75 0.14 9.70
C VAL A 174 10.47 1.55 9.20
N GLU A 175 11.49 2.41 9.26
CA GLU A 175 11.41 3.76 8.71
C GLU A 175 11.34 3.71 7.20
N HIS A 176 10.33 4.36 6.63
CA HIS A 176 10.07 4.36 5.19
C HIS A 176 9.44 5.68 4.74
N GLY A 177 9.60 5.99 3.48
CA GLY A 177 9.03 7.16 2.81
C GLY A 177 8.74 6.88 1.35
N VAL A 178 8.25 7.89 0.63
CA VAL A 178 8.02 7.82 -0.82
C VAL A 178 8.79 8.97 -1.46
N SER A 179 9.67 8.65 -2.41
CA SER A 179 10.37 9.65 -3.20
C SER A 179 9.39 10.46 -4.04
N GLU A 180 9.78 11.67 -4.40
CA GLU A 180 8.94 12.56 -5.21
C GLU A 180 8.61 11.90 -6.56
N VAL A 181 7.33 11.94 -6.92
CA VAL A 181 6.84 11.51 -8.22
C VAL A 181 7.02 12.66 -9.20
N SER A 182 7.55 12.38 -10.37
CA SER A 182 7.63 13.33 -11.48
C SER A 182 6.89 12.79 -12.69
N ILE A 183 5.86 13.52 -13.11
CA ILE A 183 5.03 13.18 -14.26
C ILE A 183 4.86 14.43 -15.14
N LYS A 184 5.03 14.27 -16.46
CA LYS A 184 4.91 15.38 -17.42
C LYS A 184 3.63 15.24 -18.21
N ASP A 185 3.02 16.38 -18.49
CA ASP A 185 1.92 16.51 -19.47
C ASP A 185 0.74 15.54 -19.21
N SER A 186 0.43 15.28 -17.94
CA SER A 186 -0.73 14.47 -17.55
C SER A 186 -1.63 15.23 -16.59
N ASP A 187 -2.94 15.16 -16.84
CA ASP A 187 -3.94 15.67 -15.90
C ASP A 187 -4.05 14.75 -14.69
N TYR A 188 -4.18 15.33 -13.49
CA TYR A 188 -4.38 14.59 -12.25
C TYR A 188 -5.48 13.52 -12.36
N PHE A 189 -6.61 13.90 -13.00
CA PHE A 189 -7.81 13.05 -13.08
C PHE A 189 -7.74 11.96 -14.16
N GLU A 190 -6.68 11.93 -14.96
CA GLU A 190 -6.42 10.82 -15.88
C GLU A 190 -5.88 9.58 -15.17
N GLY A 191 -5.36 9.75 -13.94
CA GLY A 191 -4.93 8.64 -13.09
C GLY A 191 -3.66 7.95 -13.54
N HIS A 192 -2.75 8.68 -14.17
CA HIS A 192 -1.46 8.16 -14.67
C HIS A 192 -0.34 8.20 -13.63
N GLY A 193 -0.61 8.68 -12.41
CA GLY A 193 0.35 8.67 -11.34
C GLY A 193 0.49 7.31 -10.64
N ARG A 194 1.10 7.33 -9.47
CA ARG A 194 1.38 6.15 -8.66
C ARG A 194 0.29 5.93 -7.62
N TYR A 195 -0.31 4.75 -7.62
CA TYR A 195 -1.23 4.33 -6.57
C TYR A 195 -0.56 3.39 -5.57
N SER A 196 -0.99 3.46 -4.33
CA SER A 196 -0.73 2.42 -3.34
C SER A 196 -1.96 2.12 -2.49
N ILE A 197 -2.16 0.83 -2.20
CA ILE A 197 -3.11 0.37 -1.21
C ILE A 197 -2.28 -0.10 -0.01
N THR A 198 -2.41 0.61 1.11
CA THR A 198 -1.69 0.29 2.35
C THR A 198 -2.65 -0.36 3.32
N SER A 199 -2.34 -1.59 3.74
CA SER A 199 -3.01 -2.25 4.85
C SER A 199 -2.15 -2.15 6.10
N PHE A 200 -2.74 -1.61 7.15
CA PHE A 200 -2.17 -1.49 8.49
C PHE A 200 -2.72 -2.61 9.35
N PHE A 201 -1.85 -3.29 10.09
CA PHE A 201 -2.23 -4.45 10.89
C PHE A 201 -1.84 -4.24 12.35
N GLY A 202 -2.74 -4.65 13.23
CA GLY A 202 -2.53 -4.54 14.66
C GLY A 202 -3.49 -5.41 15.45
N ASN A 203 -3.58 -5.14 16.73
CA ASN A 203 -4.57 -5.74 17.60
C ASN A 203 -5.62 -4.70 17.97
N LYS A 204 -6.88 -5.15 18.13
CA LYS A 204 -7.92 -4.33 18.75
C LYS A 204 -7.44 -3.94 20.13
N HIS A 205 -7.46 -2.66 20.42
CA HIS A 205 -7.31 -2.23 21.81
C HIS A 205 -8.58 -2.66 22.56
N PRO A 206 -8.43 -3.26 23.76
CA PRO A 206 -9.57 -3.63 24.59
C PRO A 206 -10.39 -2.41 25.03
#